data_9e43124cc5d3e4c7aaff9d1c4d2db43f
#
_entry.id   9e43124cc5d3e4c7aaff9d1c4d2db43f
#
_cell.length_a   1.000
_cell.length_b   1.000
_cell.length_c   1.000
_cell.angle_alpha   90.00
_cell.angle_beta   90.00
_cell.angle_gamma   90.00
#
_symmetry.space_group_name_H-M   'P 1'
#
loop_
_entity.id
_entity.type
_entity.pdbx_description
1 polymer ?
#
loop_
_entity_poly.entity_id
_entity_poly.type
_entity_poly.pdbx_seq_one_letter_code
_entity_poly.pdbx_strand_id
1 'polypeptide(L)'
;MSVIHVKTASGFECDVNDNVMDDIEVLDYLSAIDSGEVMKYPKLLSKLFAPEVKSALYDHVRTEDGRVPYDAFAAEITEIFNSLKGGKN
;
A
#
# COMPACT_ATOMS: atom_id res chain seq x y z
N MET A 1 -14.20 14.61 -2.20
CA MET A 1 -13.17 13.64 -1.91
C MET A 1 -12.38 13.31 -3.15
N SER A 2 -11.08 13.34 -3.06
CA SER A 2 -10.22 13.14 -4.21
C SER A 2 -9.47 11.84 -4.14
N VAL A 3 -9.04 11.36 -5.29
CA VAL A 3 -8.15 10.22 -5.34
C VAL A 3 -6.82 10.66 -5.90
N ILE A 4 -5.77 9.98 -5.50
CA ILE A 4 -4.44 10.19 -6.01
C ILE A 4 -4.06 8.96 -6.81
N HIS A 5 -3.69 9.16 -8.07
CA HIS A 5 -3.24 8.05 -8.90
C HIS A 5 -1.76 7.82 -8.65
N VAL A 6 -1.39 6.59 -8.33
CA VAL A 6 -0.03 6.23 -8.01
C VAL A 6 0.46 5.20 -9.01
N LYS A 7 1.69 5.39 -9.48
CA LYS A 7 2.34 4.40 -10.32
C LYS A 7 3.71 4.13 -9.70
N THR A 8 4.00 2.87 -9.40
CA THR A 8 5.27 2.51 -8.80
C THR A 8 6.31 2.23 -9.88
N ALA A 9 7.56 2.17 -9.48
CA ALA A 9 8.66 1.91 -10.41
C ALA A 9 8.51 0.57 -11.11
N SER A 10 7.88 -0.42 -10.45
CA SER A 10 7.68 -1.72 -11.05
C SER A 10 6.51 -1.75 -12.03
N GLY A 11 5.77 -0.65 -12.14
CA GLY A 11 4.67 -0.56 -13.08
C GLY A 11 3.29 -0.80 -12.50
N PHE A 12 3.18 -0.98 -11.21
CA PHE A 12 1.85 -1.13 -10.59
C PHE A 12 1.18 0.23 -10.50
N GLU A 13 -0.09 0.29 -10.87
CA GLU A 13 -0.85 1.53 -10.81
C GLU A 13 -2.11 1.33 -10.00
N CYS A 14 -2.47 2.32 -9.22
CA CYS A 14 -3.72 2.27 -8.45
C CYS A 14 -4.15 3.67 -8.08
N ASP A 15 -5.40 3.78 -7.68
CA ASP A 15 -5.95 5.03 -7.14
C ASP A 15 -6.12 4.85 -5.64
N VAL A 16 -5.69 5.84 -4.88
CA VAL A 16 -5.81 5.83 -3.43
C VAL A 16 -6.57 7.09 -3.02
N ASN A 17 -7.51 6.92 -2.10
CA ASN A 17 -8.26 8.04 -1.59
C ASN A 17 -7.30 8.95 -0.82
N ASP A 18 -7.34 10.24 -1.10
CA ASP A 18 -6.36 11.15 -0.52
C ASP A 18 -6.54 11.36 0.98
N ASN A 19 -7.68 10.97 1.53
CA ASN A 19 -7.89 11.13 2.97
C ASN A 19 -7.28 10.02 3.80
N VAL A 20 -6.63 9.02 3.18
CA VAL A 20 -6.00 7.96 3.97
C VAL A 20 -4.89 8.51 4.86
N MET A 21 -4.23 9.59 4.45
CA MET A 21 -3.18 10.18 5.28
C MET A 21 -3.74 11.00 6.43
N ASP A 22 -5.04 11.22 6.44
CA ASP A 22 -5.71 11.94 7.51
C ASP A 22 -6.50 10.96 8.40
N ASP A 23 -6.05 9.74 8.49
CA ASP A 23 -6.72 8.70 9.26
C ASP A 23 -5.75 8.19 10.31
N ILE A 24 -6.08 8.41 11.57
CA ILE A 24 -5.16 8.05 12.66
C ILE A 24 -4.95 6.54 12.73
N GLU A 25 -5.94 5.75 12.31
CA GLU A 25 -5.75 4.30 12.31
C GLU A 25 -4.73 3.88 11.27
N VAL A 26 -4.70 4.57 10.13
CA VAL A 26 -3.67 4.30 9.13
C VAL A 26 -2.29 4.58 9.71
N LEU A 27 -2.14 5.70 10.40
CA LEU A 27 -0.87 6.05 11.01
C LEU A 27 -0.46 5.06 12.09
N ASP A 28 -1.44 4.58 12.84
CA ASP A 28 -1.22 3.59 13.88
C ASP A 28 -0.70 2.29 13.29
N TYR A 29 -1.32 1.83 12.21
CA TYR A 29 -0.88 0.59 11.55
C TYR A 29 0.52 0.77 10.97
N LEU A 30 0.80 1.92 10.36
CA LEU A 30 2.13 2.18 9.81
C LEU A 30 3.19 2.17 10.89
N SER A 31 2.89 2.78 12.03
CA SER A 31 3.82 2.82 13.14
C SER A 31 4.10 1.42 13.66
N ALA A 32 3.06 0.60 13.79
CA ALA A 32 3.22 -0.77 14.26
C ALA A 32 4.06 -1.58 13.29
N ILE A 33 3.80 -1.44 12.00
CA ILE A 33 4.57 -2.15 10.97
C ILE A 33 6.03 -1.73 11.01
N ASP A 34 6.27 -0.44 11.18
CA ASP A 34 7.62 0.09 11.24
C ASP A 34 8.38 -0.47 12.45
N SER A 35 7.65 -0.84 13.50
CA SER A 35 8.23 -1.47 14.68
C SER A 35 8.38 -2.98 14.54
N GLY A 36 7.99 -3.54 13.42
CA GLY A 36 8.14 -4.96 13.15
C GLY A 36 6.87 -5.78 13.22
N GLU A 37 5.72 -5.16 13.46
CA GLU A 37 4.46 -5.90 13.57
C GLU A 37 3.84 -6.09 12.19
N VAL A 38 4.44 -6.98 11.40
CA VAL A 38 4.04 -7.17 10.01
C VAL A 38 2.61 -7.69 9.88
N MET A 39 2.07 -8.27 10.93
CA MET A 39 0.70 -8.77 10.91
C MET A 39 -0.34 -7.66 10.80
N LYS A 40 0.07 -6.41 10.94
CA LYS A 40 -0.83 -5.28 10.76
C LYS A 40 -1.06 -4.93 9.29
N TYR A 41 -0.26 -5.47 8.38
CA TYR A 41 -0.44 -5.17 6.96
C TYR A 41 -1.85 -5.45 6.45
N PRO A 42 -2.47 -6.60 6.77
CA PRO A 42 -3.82 -6.83 6.25
C PRO A 42 -4.80 -5.74 6.65
N LYS A 43 -4.70 -5.26 7.87
CA LYS A 43 -5.61 -4.19 8.33
C LYS A 43 -5.32 -2.88 7.61
N LEU A 44 -4.04 -2.57 7.41
CA LEU A 44 -3.66 -1.37 6.69
C LEU A 44 -4.19 -1.41 5.27
N LEU A 45 -4.05 -2.55 4.59
CA LEU A 45 -4.49 -2.66 3.21
C LEU A 45 -5.99 -2.46 3.08
N SER A 46 -6.76 -2.93 4.06
CA SER A 46 -8.20 -2.75 4.05
C SER A 46 -8.59 -1.28 4.14
N LYS A 47 -7.77 -0.48 4.78
CA LYS A 47 -8.02 0.97 4.86
C LYS A 47 -7.63 1.69 3.58
N LEU A 48 -6.62 1.18 2.89
CA LEU A 48 -6.07 1.89 1.74
C LEU A 48 -6.77 1.57 0.43
N PHE A 49 -7.17 0.33 0.26
CA PHE A 49 -7.57 -0.16 -1.07
C PHE A 49 -8.89 -0.87 -1.04
N ALA A 50 -9.63 -0.73 -2.14
CA ALA A 50 -10.76 -1.62 -2.40
C ALA A 50 -10.22 -3.04 -2.57
N PRO A 51 -11.06 -4.06 -2.34
CA PRO A 51 -10.59 -5.45 -2.46
C PRO A 51 -9.99 -5.79 -3.81
N GLU A 52 -10.50 -5.20 -4.89
CA GLU A 52 -9.98 -5.45 -6.22
C GLU A 52 -8.56 -4.94 -6.37
N VAL A 53 -8.27 -3.77 -5.79
CA VAL A 53 -6.94 -3.18 -5.86
C VAL A 53 -5.95 -4.02 -5.06
N LYS A 54 -6.39 -4.48 -3.89
CA LYS A 54 -5.54 -5.34 -3.06
C LYS A 54 -5.17 -6.61 -3.81
N SER A 55 -6.15 -7.25 -4.45
CA SER A 55 -5.88 -8.47 -5.22
C SER A 55 -4.94 -8.19 -6.37
N ALA A 56 -5.11 -7.05 -7.04
CA ALA A 56 -4.24 -6.70 -8.16
C ALA A 56 -2.81 -6.49 -7.68
N LEU A 57 -2.63 -5.90 -6.51
CA LEU A 57 -1.28 -5.71 -5.98
C LEU A 57 -0.63 -7.03 -5.65
N TYR A 58 -1.37 -7.94 -5.03
CA TYR A 58 -0.84 -9.26 -4.73
C TYR A 58 -0.41 -9.97 -6.02
N ASP A 59 -1.27 -9.92 -7.04
CA ASP A 59 -0.95 -10.58 -8.31
C ASP A 59 0.26 -9.94 -8.98
N HIS A 60 0.40 -8.63 -8.83
CA HIS A 60 1.52 -7.92 -9.45
C HIS A 60 2.87 -8.39 -8.92
N VAL A 61 2.94 -8.71 -7.61
CA VAL A 61 4.20 -9.13 -7.02
C VAL A 61 4.32 -10.64 -6.85
N ARG A 62 3.28 -11.39 -7.22
CA ARG A 62 3.25 -12.84 -7.01
C ARG A 62 4.32 -13.53 -7.84
N THR A 63 5.00 -14.48 -7.23
CA THR A 63 6.02 -15.27 -7.94
C THR A 63 5.38 -16.40 -8.69
N GLU A 64 6.17 -17.08 -9.51
CA GLU A 64 5.68 -18.19 -10.31
C GLU A 64 5.16 -19.34 -9.45
N ASP A 65 5.68 -19.49 -8.25
CA ASP A 65 5.22 -20.56 -7.37
C ASP A 65 3.99 -20.15 -6.55
N GLY A 66 3.43 -18.99 -6.84
CA GLY A 66 2.15 -18.57 -6.22
C GLY A 66 2.29 -17.78 -4.95
N ARG A 67 3.50 -17.51 -4.52
CA ARG A 67 3.73 -16.80 -3.27
C ARG A 67 3.79 -15.29 -3.52
N VAL A 68 3.34 -14.51 -2.53
CA VAL A 68 3.48 -13.05 -2.58
C VAL A 68 4.62 -12.70 -1.62
N PRO A 69 5.83 -12.41 -2.12
CA PRO A 69 6.98 -12.20 -1.23
C PRO A 69 6.81 -10.95 -0.40
N TYR A 70 7.14 -11.05 0.88
CA TYR A 70 7.01 -9.93 1.78
C TYR A 70 7.85 -8.73 1.32
N ASP A 71 9.10 -8.97 0.94
CA ASP A 71 10.00 -7.88 0.57
C ASP A 71 9.48 -7.09 -0.63
N ALA A 72 9.04 -7.79 -1.67
CA ALA A 72 8.52 -7.13 -2.86
C ALA A 72 7.25 -6.35 -2.54
N PHE A 73 6.40 -6.96 -1.74
CA PHE A 73 5.15 -6.33 -1.34
C PHE A 73 5.42 -5.06 -0.52
N ALA A 74 6.32 -5.15 0.46
CA ALA A 74 6.63 -4.02 1.33
C ALA A 74 7.24 -2.87 0.53
N ALA A 75 8.04 -3.19 -0.49
CA ALA A 75 8.62 -2.15 -1.33
C ALA A 75 7.54 -1.38 -2.08
N GLU A 76 6.51 -2.09 -2.58
CA GLU A 76 5.41 -1.43 -3.27
C GLU A 76 4.65 -0.52 -2.34
N ILE A 77 4.37 -0.98 -1.13
CA ILE A 77 3.62 -0.18 -0.16
C ILE A 77 4.40 1.07 0.22
N THR A 78 5.71 0.93 0.42
CA THR A 78 6.55 2.07 0.75
C THR A 78 6.50 3.12 -0.37
N GLU A 79 6.59 2.66 -1.62
CA GLU A 79 6.54 3.57 -2.75
C GLU A 79 5.20 4.29 -2.84
N ILE A 80 4.12 3.55 -2.62
CA ILE A 80 2.79 4.14 -2.67
C ILE A 80 2.66 5.23 -1.60
N PHE A 81 3.11 4.96 -0.38
CA PHE A 81 3.03 5.97 0.68
C PHE A 81 3.93 7.17 0.39
N ASN A 82 5.11 6.95 -0.17
CA ASN A 82 5.97 8.07 -0.53
C ASN A 82 5.31 8.95 -1.58
N SER A 83 4.60 8.35 -2.52
CA SER A 83 3.87 9.11 -3.53
C SER A 83 2.77 9.95 -2.89
N LEU A 84 2.07 9.39 -1.91
CA LEU A 84 1.00 10.11 -1.25
C LEU A 84 1.55 11.29 -0.45
N LYS A 85 2.67 11.11 0.22
CA LYS A 85 3.26 12.16 1.03
C LYS A 85 3.85 13.26 0.19
N GLY A 86 4.52 12.88 -0.90
CA GLY A 86 5.22 13.84 -1.70
C GLY A 86 4.47 14.30 -2.91
N GLY A 87 3.24 13.86 -3.01
CA GLY A 87 2.49 14.03 -4.25
C GLY A 87 2.29 15.44 -4.64
N LYS A 88 2.40 16.36 -3.72
CA LYS A 88 2.17 17.59 -4.09
C LYS A 88 3.35 18.38 -4.18
N ASN A 89 4.37 17.98 -3.95
CA ASN A 89 5.45 18.80 -4.08
C ASN A 89 5.94 19.14 -5.28
#